data_02bcf93623387a9366a9a037d2eeb4b4
#
_entry.id   02bcf93623387a9366a9a037d2eeb4b4
#
_cell.length_a   1.000
_cell.length_b   1.000
_cell.length_c   1.000
_cell.angle_alpha   90.00
_cell.angle_beta   90.00
_cell.angle_gamma   90.00
#
_symmetry.space_group_name_H-M   'P 1'
#
loop_
_entity.id
_entity.type
_entity.pdbx_description
1 polymer ?
#
loop_
_entity_poly.entity_id
_entity_poly.type
_entity_poly.pdbx_seq_one_letter_code
_entity_poly.pdbx_strand_id
1 'polypeptide(L)'
;MRVNELSDTYLSENPLVRIFSRMKVNIAVRLAELKKGDLILDFGCGAGWLKDNLRKRGLNVIGYDIVEEQSDIKDYTKIKPDKIFAMDVFEHISKDEVKEIIDNFKKMNKEFELITAIPTENWVSKKCRKILGKSEKVKGHITPLKEILKILKSELKLVKKINFLSVSWIGKFKNI
;
A
#
# COMPACT_ATOMS: atom_id res chain seq x y z
N MET A 1 -14.43 3.28 14.66
CA MET A 1 -13.26 2.39 14.89
C MET A 1 -12.10 3.29 15.30
N ARG A 2 -11.45 3.07 16.44
CA ARG A 2 -10.37 3.96 16.87
C ARG A 2 -9.14 3.71 15.99
N VAL A 3 -8.72 4.72 15.26
CA VAL A 3 -7.59 4.72 14.30
C VAL A 3 -6.25 4.32 14.94
N ASN A 4 -6.14 4.40 16.27
CA ASN A 4 -4.96 4.05 17.06
C ASN A 4 -4.61 2.54 17.12
N GLU A 5 -5.37 1.65 16.47
CA GLU A 5 -5.12 0.20 16.52
C GLU A 5 -4.46 -0.37 15.24
N LEU A 6 -4.32 0.41 14.18
CA LEU A 6 -3.51 0.05 13.02
C LEU A 6 -2.04 0.34 13.37
N SER A 7 -1.43 -0.59 14.11
CA SER A 7 -0.02 -0.47 14.50
C SER A 7 0.84 -0.35 13.24
N ASP A 8 1.47 0.79 13.06
CA ASP A 8 2.45 1.00 11.99
C ASP A 8 3.56 -0.04 12.12
N THR A 9 3.50 -1.04 11.26
CA THR A 9 4.46 -2.16 11.29
C THR A 9 5.87 -1.73 10.93
N TYR A 10 6.03 -0.56 10.28
CA TYR A 10 7.33 0.01 9.90
C TYR A 10 8.08 0.61 11.08
N LEU A 11 7.35 1.03 12.12
CA LEU A 11 7.85 1.58 13.37
C LEU A 11 7.73 0.59 14.54
N SER A 12 7.32 -0.66 14.28
CA SER A 12 7.14 -1.68 15.31
C SER A 12 8.35 -1.81 16.22
N GLU A 13 8.12 -1.94 17.53
CA GLU A 13 9.15 -2.23 18.52
C GLU A 13 9.80 -3.59 18.28
N ASN A 14 9.03 -4.57 17.75
CA ASN A 14 9.58 -5.86 17.36
C ASN A 14 10.48 -5.70 16.12
N PRO A 15 11.81 -5.92 16.25
CA PRO A 15 12.77 -5.70 15.17
C PRO A 15 12.51 -6.59 13.94
N LEU A 16 12.02 -7.82 14.13
CA LEU A 16 11.71 -8.73 13.03
C LEU A 16 10.53 -8.23 12.21
N VAL A 17 9.47 -7.73 12.87
CA VAL A 17 8.31 -7.13 12.17
C VAL A 17 8.75 -5.90 11.39
N ARG A 18 9.55 -5.04 12.00
CA ARG A 18 10.07 -3.82 11.39
C ARG A 18 10.94 -4.11 10.16
N ILE A 19 11.89 -5.04 10.27
CA ILE A 19 12.76 -5.44 9.16
C ILE A 19 11.91 -6.02 8.02
N PHE A 20 11.00 -6.95 8.32
CA PHE A 20 10.13 -7.56 7.33
C PHE A 20 9.30 -6.52 6.56
N SER A 21 8.66 -5.58 7.29
CA SER A 21 7.84 -4.53 6.68
C SER A 21 8.66 -3.60 5.79
N ARG A 22 9.87 -3.21 6.24
CA ARG A 22 10.80 -2.39 5.44
C ARG A 22 11.33 -3.12 4.21
N MET A 23 11.61 -4.41 4.30
CA MET A 23 12.00 -5.23 3.13
C MET A 23 10.88 -5.28 2.09
N LYS A 24 9.63 -5.50 2.51
CA LYS A 24 8.44 -5.48 1.64
C LYS A 24 8.35 -4.16 0.87
N VAL A 25 8.45 -3.03 1.55
CA VAL A 25 8.42 -1.70 0.92
C VAL A 25 9.59 -1.50 -0.03
N ASN A 26 10.81 -1.90 0.36
CA ASN A 26 11.97 -1.78 -0.54
C ASN A 26 11.78 -2.58 -1.83
N ILE A 27 11.13 -3.74 -1.78
CA ILE A 27 10.76 -4.51 -2.98
C ILE A 27 9.75 -3.72 -3.82
N ALA A 28 8.71 -3.14 -3.21
CA ALA A 28 7.73 -2.31 -3.91
C ALA A 28 8.37 -1.08 -4.57
N VAL A 29 9.29 -0.40 -3.87
CA VAL A 29 10.04 0.75 -4.40
C VAL A 29 10.92 0.36 -5.59
N ARG A 30 11.60 -0.79 -5.55
CA ARG A 30 12.35 -1.31 -6.71
C ARG A 30 11.44 -1.63 -7.89
N LEU A 31 10.25 -2.20 -7.60
CA LEU A 31 9.26 -2.53 -8.62
C LEU A 31 8.68 -1.29 -9.32
N ALA A 32 8.61 -0.17 -8.60
CA ALA A 32 8.09 1.10 -9.10
C ALA A 32 8.98 1.73 -10.19
N GLU A 33 10.29 1.42 -10.21
CA GLU A 33 11.23 1.98 -11.18
C GLU A 33 11.17 3.52 -11.20
N LEU A 34 11.26 4.12 -9.99
CA LEU A 34 11.10 5.56 -9.77
C LEU A 34 12.14 6.37 -10.54
N LYS A 35 11.71 7.49 -11.13
CA LYS A 35 12.54 8.43 -11.86
C LYS A 35 12.60 9.77 -11.14
N LYS A 36 13.70 10.49 -11.34
CA LYS A 36 13.79 11.89 -10.91
C LYS A 36 12.74 12.71 -11.68
N GLY A 37 11.87 13.41 -10.94
CA GLY A 37 10.77 14.18 -11.51
C GLY A 37 9.39 13.51 -11.37
N ASP A 38 9.32 12.20 -11.11
CA ASP A 38 8.03 11.55 -10.80
C ASP A 38 7.35 12.25 -9.61
N LEU A 39 6.06 12.57 -9.73
CA LEU A 39 5.20 12.89 -8.60
C LEU A 39 4.64 11.59 -8.03
N ILE A 40 4.93 11.35 -6.76
CA ILE A 40 4.56 10.11 -6.07
C ILE A 40 3.46 10.40 -5.05
N LEU A 41 2.38 9.64 -5.08
CA LEU A 41 1.37 9.60 -4.03
C LEU A 41 1.60 8.37 -3.15
N ASP A 42 1.80 8.58 -1.86
CA ASP A 42 1.76 7.53 -0.82
C ASP A 42 0.34 7.53 -0.24
N PHE A 43 -0.52 6.66 -0.80
CA PHE A 43 -1.94 6.56 -0.44
C PHE A 43 -2.14 5.60 0.73
N GLY A 44 -2.71 6.09 1.82
CA GLY A 44 -2.76 5.40 3.11
C GLY A 44 -1.39 5.42 3.78
N CYS A 45 -0.76 6.60 3.84
CA CYS A 45 0.64 6.74 4.25
C CYS A 45 0.90 6.49 5.75
N GLY A 46 -0.15 6.44 6.59
CA GLY A 46 -0.03 6.25 8.03
C GLY A 46 0.98 7.21 8.65
N ALA A 47 1.87 6.72 9.50
CA ALA A 47 2.92 7.52 10.13
C ALA A 47 4.02 8.02 9.17
N GLY A 48 3.88 7.82 7.86
CA GLY A 48 4.70 8.44 6.82
C GLY A 48 6.06 7.81 6.56
N TRP A 49 6.32 6.59 7.03
CA TRP A 49 7.64 5.97 6.86
C TRP A 49 8.09 5.89 5.39
N LEU A 50 7.21 5.49 4.47
CA LEU A 50 7.55 5.38 3.05
C LEU A 50 7.79 6.76 2.44
N LYS A 51 6.86 7.71 2.64
CA LYS A 51 7.00 9.07 2.10
C LYS A 51 8.29 9.75 2.58
N ASP A 52 8.63 9.65 3.87
CA ASP A 52 9.82 10.26 4.44
C ASP A 52 11.12 9.62 3.90
N ASN A 53 11.12 8.30 3.74
CA ASN A 53 12.26 7.58 3.18
C ASN A 53 12.51 7.99 1.71
N LEU A 54 11.46 8.15 0.91
CA LEU A 54 11.58 8.58 -0.48
C LEU A 54 11.96 10.07 -0.59
N ARG A 55 11.42 10.92 0.27
CA ARG A 55 11.81 12.36 0.35
C ARG A 55 13.29 12.53 0.67
N LYS A 56 13.83 11.74 1.60
CA LYS A 56 15.27 11.73 1.93
C LYS A 56 16.15 11.34 0.73
N ARG A 57 15.59 10.66 -0.27
CA ARG A 57 16.28 10.33 -1.54
C ARG A 57 16.09 11.41 -2.62
N GLY A 58 15.48 12.56 -2.27
CA GLY A 58 15.25 13.67 -3.21
C GLY A 58 14.07 13.45 -4.16
N LEU A 59 13.14 12.55 -3.84
CA LEU A 59 11.94 12.29 -4.63
C LEU A 59 10.78 13.19 -4.19
N ASN A 60 9.91 13.57 -5.14
CA ASN A 60 8.73 14.38 -4.87
C ASN A 60 7.57 13.48 -4.43
N VAL A 61 7.27 13.46 -3.13
CA VAL A 61 6.27 12.56 -2.54
C VAL A 61 5.24 13.35 -1.74
N ILE A 62 3.97 13.04 -1.96
CA ILE A 62 2.83 13.55 -1.21
C ILE A 62 2.18 12.35 -0.51
N GLY A 63 1.99 12.45 0.80
CA GLY A 63 1.27 11.46 1.59
C GLY A 63 -0.20 11.84 1.74
N TYR A 64 -1.08 10.86 1.59
CA TYR A 64 -2.50 10.99 1.93
C TYR A 64 -2.90 9.88 2.89
N ASP A 65 -3.62 10.24 3.92
CA ASP A 65 -4.26 9.31 4.84
C ASP A 65 -5.65 9.83 5.24
N ILE A 66 -6.55 8.93 5.64
CA ILE A 66 -7.86 9.30 6.18
C ILE A 66 -7.74 10.02 7.53
N VAL A 67 -6.63 9.80 8.23
CA VAL A 67 -6.27 10.52 9.45
C VAL A 67 -5.61 11.83 9.05
N GLU A 68 -6.33 12.93 9.22
CA GLU A 68 -5.92 14.26 8.74
C GLU A 68 -4.52 14.66 9.25
N GLU A 69 -4.19 14.31 10.49
CA GLU A 69 -2.89 14.63 11.12
C GLU A 69 -1.70 13.88 10.49
N GLN A 70 -1.96 12.79 9.76
CA GLN A 70 -0.94 11.99 9.07
C GLN A 70 -0.80 12.38 7.59
N SER A 71 -1.79 13.11 7.07
CA SER A 71 -1.90 13.47 5.67
C SER A 71 -1.22 14.81 5.36
N ASP A 72 -0.54 14.90 4.21
CA ASP A 72 -0.01 16.18 3.73
C ASP A 72 -1.08 17.02 3.01
N ILE A 73 -2.16 16.38 2.55
CA ILE A 73 -3.24 16.99 1.76
C ILE A 73 -4.60 16.48 2.22
N LYS A 74 -5.63 17.33 2.10
CA LYS A 74 -7.00 16.96 2.47
C LYS A 74 -7.73 16.16 1.40
N ASP A 75 -7.33 16.32 0.15
CA ASP A 75 -8.02 15.75 -1.01
C ASP A 75 -6.99 15.28 -2.05
N TYR A 76 -6.80 13.96 -2.09
CA TYR A 76 -5.84 13.34 -3.01
C TYR A 76 -6.26 13.44 -4.48
N THR A 77 -7.54 13.67 -4.77
CA THR A 77 -8.04 13.74 -6.16
C THR A 77 -7.59 15.00 -6.90
N LYS A 78 -7.04 15.98 -6.18
CA LYS A 78 -6.56 17.26 -6.74
C LYS A 78 -5.13 17.24 -7.26
N ILE A 79 -4.43 16.12 -7.13
CA ILE A 79 -3.06 15.98 -7.66
C ILE A 79 -3.03 15.04 -8.85
N LYS A 80 -1.94 15.08 -9.63
CA LYS A 80 -1.75 14.23 -10.82
C LYS A 80 -0.48 13.39 -10.66
N PRO A 81 -0.50 12.33 -9.84
CA PRO A 81 0.69 11.52 -9.57
C PRO A 81 1.05 10.62 -10.76
N ASP A 82 2.36 10.43 -10.99
CA ASP A 82 2.90 9.45 -11.94
C ASP A 82 2.96 8.05 -11.32
N LYS A 83 3.23 7.99 -10.02
CA LYS A 83 3.33 6.76 -9.23
C LYS A 83 2.45 6.86 -8.00
N ILE A 84 1.70 5.80 -7.74
CA ILE A 84 0.85 5.68 -6.56
C ILE A 84 1.29 4.43 -5.78
N PHE A 85 1.61 4.60 -4.52
CA PHE A 85 1.81 3.49 -3.59
C PHE A 85 0.56 3.34 -2.72
N ALA A 86 0.04 2.11 -2.60
CA ALA A 86 -1.00 1.73 -1.66
C ALA A 86 -0.54 0.47 -0.93
N MET A 87 0.15 0.67 0.20
CA MET A 87 0.84 -0.38 0.93
C MET A 87 0.01 -0.84 2.14
N ASP A 88 -0.55 -2.06 2.08
CA ASP A 88 -1.43 -2.60 3.13
C ASP A 88 -2.66 -1.68 3.40
N VAL A 89 -3.33 -1.25 2.34
CA VAL A 89 -4.48 -0.32 2.41
C VAL A 89 -5.78 -0.99 1.98
N PHE A 90 -5.79 -1.65 0.83
CA PHE A 90 -7.03 -2.14 0.19
C PHE A 90 -7.75 -3.23 0.99
N GLU A 91 -7.06 -3.95 1.85
CA GLU A 91 -7.66 -4.94 2.75
C GLU A 91 -8.53 -4.33 3.84
N HIS A 92 -8.37 -3.04 4.13
CA HIS A 92 -9.09 -2.32 5.19
C HIS A 92 -10.37 -1.62 4.72
N ILE A 93 -10.63 -1.62 3.41
CA ILE A 93 -11.76 -0.93 2.79
C ILE A 93 -12.66 -1.90 2.03
N SER A 94 -13.91 -1.51 1.82
CA SER A 94 -14.90 -2.33 1.10
C SER A 94 -14.56 -2.44 -0.39
N LYS A 95 -15.17 -3.42 -1.06
CA LYS A 95 -14.98 -3.63 -2.51
C LYS A 95 -15.40 -2.41 -3.34
N ASP A 96 -16.49 -1.76 -2.94
CA ASP A 96 -17.02 -0.61 -3.64
C ASP A 96 -16.10 0.60 -3.48
N GLU A 97 -15.55 0.82 -2.28
CA GLU A 97 -14.53 1.85 -2.03
C GLU A 97 -13.24 1.58 -2.80
N VAL A 98 -12.76 0.31 -2.89
CA VAL A 98 -11.59 -0.03 -3.72
C VAL A 98 -11.84 0.38 -5.16
N LYS A 99 -13.02 0.09 -5.71
CA LYS A 99 -13.37 0.45 -7.08
C LYS A 99 -13.43 1.96 -7.27
N GLU A 100 -14.08 2.67 -6.36
CA GLU A 100 -14.17 4.13 -6.39
C GLU A 100 -12.78 4.80 -6.36
N ILE A 101 -11.87 4.32 -5.51
CA ILE A 101 -10.50 4.81 -5.42
C ILE A 101 -9.75 4.60 -6.74
N ILE A 102 -9.89 3.44 -7.37
CA ILE A 102 -9.26 3.18 -8.67
C ILE A 102 -9.84 4.09 -9.76
N ASP A 103 -11.14 4.32 -9.77
CA ASP A 103 -11.78 5.27 -10.69
C ASP A 103 -11.27 6.70 -10.47
N ASN A 104 -11.05 7.10 -9.23
CA ASN A 104 -10.45 8.40 -8.91
C ASN A 104 -9.00 8.47 -9.40
N PHE A 105 -8.16 7.44 -9.21
CA PHE A 105 -6.81 7.41 -9.73
C PHE A 105 -6.78 7.57 -11.26
N LYS A 106 -7.69 6.92 -11.99
CA LYS A 106 -7.83 7.06 -13.44
C LYS A 106 -8.21 8.49 -13.87
N LYS A 107 -9.05 9.17 -13.08
CA LYS A 107 -9.42 10.58 -13.34
C LYS A 107 -8.27 11.54 -13.07
N MET A 108 -7.45 11.27 -12.05
CA MET A 108 -6.30 12.09 -11.69
C MET A 108 -5.21 12.08 -12.76
N ASN A 109 -4.83 10.90 -13.24
CA ASN A 109 -3.83 10.71 -14.29
C ASN A 109 -4.09 9.42 -15.08
N LYS A 110 -4.22 9.53 -16.39
CA LYS A 110 -4.44 8.35 -17.25
C LYS A 110 -3.20 7.46 -17.39
N GLU A 111 -2.00 7.98 -17.11
CA GLU A 111 -0.72 7.26 -17.27
C GLU A 111 -0.08 6.83 -15.95
N PHE A 112 -0.83 6.84 -14.83
CA PHE A 112 -0.28 6.45 -13.54
C PHE A 112 0.14 4.98 -13.49
N GLU A 113 1.09 4.68 -12.63
CA GLU A 113 1.41 3.32 -12.19
C GLU A 113 1.05 3.13 -10.72
N LEU A 114 0.25 2.09 -10.44
CA LEU A 114 -0.10 1.70 -9.07
C LEU A 114 0.82 0.58 -8.59
N ILE A 115 1.46 0.81 -7.45
CA ILE A 115 2.23 -0.20 -6.73
C ILE A 115 1.50 -0.50 -5.42
N THR A 116 1.11 -1.74 -5.23
CA THR A 116 0.39 -2.13 -4.02
C THR A 116 0.97 -3.38 -3.39
N ALA A 117 0.93 -3.45 -2.07
CA ALA A 117 1.19 -4.66 -1.31
C ALA A 117 -0.06 -5.01 -0.50
N ILE A 118 -0.42 -6.30 -0.49
CA ILE A 118 -1.61 -6.81 0.16
C ILE A 118 -1.22 -8.11 0.89
N PRO A 119 -1.59 -8.30 2.17
CA PRO A 119 -1.30 -9.52 2.91
C PRO A 119 -2.05 -10.72 2.29
N THR A 120 -1.39 -11.88 2.25
CA THR A 120 -1.95 -13.10 1.64
C THR A 120 -2.92 -13.85 2.55
N GLU A 121 -2.85 -13.65 3.86
CA GLU A 121 -3.68 -14.30 4.89
C GLU A 121 -3.73 -15.84 4.81
N ASN A 122 -2.74 -16.46 4.17
CA ASN A 122 -2.62 -17.91 4.07
C ASN A 122 -2.08 -18.52 5.38
N TRP A 123 -1.98 -19.86 5.42
CA TRP A 123 -1.49 -20.57 6.61
C TRP A 123 -0.06 -20.17 7.01
N VAL A 124 0.81 -19.83 6.02
CA VAL A 124 2.18 -19.37 6.27
C VAL A 124 2.16 -18.03 6.99
N SER A 125 1.36 -17.08 6.51
CA SER A 125 1.23 -15.75 7.13
C SER A 125 0.67 -15.85 8.55
N LYS A 126 -0.32 -16.72 8.77
CA LYS A 126 -0.88 -16.99 10.11
C LYS A 126 0.18 -17.57 11.05
N LYS A 127 0.95 -18.56 10.59
CA LYS A 127 2.05 -19.17 11.37
C LYS A 127 3.14 -18.16 11.71
N CYS A 128 3.56 -17.34 10.73
CA CYS A 128 4.53 -16.27 10.96
C CYS A 128 4.03 -15.24 11.98
N ARG A 129 2.76 -14.83 11.91
CA ARG A 129 2.15 -13.92 12.89
C ARG A 129 2.16 -14.51 14.29
N LYS A 130 1.82 -15.80 14.44
CA LYS A 130 1.84 -16.50 15.73
C LYS A 130 3.24 -16.54 16.35
N ILE A 131 4.28 -16.84 15.54
CA ILE A 131 5.67 -16.82 15.98
C ILE A 131 6.09 -15.41 16.46
N LEU A 132 5.55 -14.37 15.83
CA LEU A 132 5.80 -12.97 16.17
C LEU A 132 4.92 -12.44 17.32
N GLY A 133 4.18 -13.32 18.01
CA GLY A 133 3.29 -12.95 19.12
C GLY A 133 2.05 -12.15 18.69
N LYS A 134 1.69 -12.16 17.41
CA LYS A 134 0.52 -11.45 16.87
C LYS A 134 -0.68 -12.39 16.72
N SER A 135 -1.89 -11.85 16.84
CA SER A 135 -3.13 -12.59 16.58
C SER A 135 -3.13 -13.24 15.19
N GLU A 136 -3.64 -14.47 15.08
CA GLU A 136 -3.81 -15.18 13.79
C GLU A 136 -4.77 -14.44 12.86
N LYS A 137 -5.83 -13.84 13.42
CA LYS A 137 -6.77 -13.00 12.66
C LYS A 137 -6.30 -11.54 12.70
N VAL A 138 -6.22 -10.92 11.53
CA VAL A 138 -5.97 -9.49 11.43
C VAL A 138 -7.28 -8.76 11.68
N LYS A 139 -7.34 -7.99 12.76
CA LYS A 139 -8.49 -7.11 13.00
C LYS A 139 -8.52 -6.03 11.91
N GLY A 140 -9.72 -5.73 11.40
CA GLY A 140 -9.93 -4.64 10.45
C GLY A 140 -9.71 -4.98 8.98
N HIS A 141 -9.39 -6.24 8.62
CA HIS A 141 -9.43 -6.66 7.22
C HIS A 141 -10.90 -6.91 6.81
N ILE A 142 -11.35 -6.18 5.81
CA ILE A 142 -12.72 -6.21 5.28
C ILE A 142 -12.75 -6.98 3.96
N THR A 143 -11.81 -6.70 3.07
CA THR A 143 -11.76 -7.27 1.72
C THR A 143 -10.57 -8.22 1.56
N PRO A 144 -10.79 -9.50 1.24
CA PRO A 144 -9.71 -10.47 1.07
C PRO A 144 -8.93 -10.23 -0.24
N LEU A 145 -7.65 -10.61 -0.25
CA LEU A 145 -6.73 -10.48 -1.40
C LEU A 145 -7.36 -10.90 -2.75
N LYS A 146 -8.09 -12.04 -2.77
CA LYS A 146 -8.71 -12.56 -4.01
C LYS A 146 -9.68 -11.56 -4.64
N GLU A 147 -10.49 -10.93 -3.81
CA GLU A 147 -11.49 -9.94 -4.27
C GLU A 147 -10.83 -8.64 -4.71
N ILE A 148 -9.84 -8.16 -3.96
CA ILE A 148 -9.04 -6.98 -4.34
C ILE A 148 -8.38 -7.22 -5.69
N LEU A 149 -7.72 -8.37 -5.88
CA LEU A 149 -7.06 -8.71 -7.14
C LEU A 149 -8.04 -8.85 -8.31
N LYS A 150 -9.29 -9.30 -8.05
CA LYS A 150 -10.33 -9.34 -9.08
C LYS A 150 -10.66 -7.92 -9.55
N ILE A 151 -10.87 -6.99 -8.64
CA ILE A 151 -11.15 -5.58 -8.95
C ILE A 151 -9.96 -4.94 -9.68
N LEU A 152 -8.74 -5.07 -9.11
CA LEU A 152 -7.56 -4.45 -9.73
C LEU A 152 -7.30 -4.95 -11.15
N LYS A 153 -7.51 -6.25 -11.41
CA LYS A 153 -7.29 -6.84 -12.74
C LYS A 153 -8.43 -6.56 -13.73
N SER A 154 -9.64 -6.24 -13.27
CA SER A 154 -10.71 -5.79 -14.18
C SER A 154 -10.54 -4.34 -14.60
N GLU A 155 -9.90 -3.52 -13.75
CA GLU A 155 -9.79 -2.08 -13.94
C GLU A 155 -8.41 -1.64 -14.46
N LEU A 156 -7.36 -2.44 -14.25
CA LEU A 156 -5.97 -2.11 -14.53
C LEU A 156 -5.22 -3.31 -15.13
N LYS A 157 -4.20 -3.01 -15.93
CA LYS A 157 -3.29 -4.02 -16.48
C LYS A 157 -2.21 -4.37 -15.46
N LEU A 158 -2.15 -5.62 -15.02
CA LEU A 158 -1.05 -6.13 -14.20
C LEU A 158 0.23 -6.19 -15.02
N VAL A 159 1.26 -5.48 -14.59
CA VAL A 159 2.59 -5.43 -15.26
C VAL A 159 3.55 -6.43 -14.63
N LYS A 160 3.63 -6.45 -13.31
CA LYS A 160 4.57 -7.31 -12.56
C LYS A 160 4.01 -7.67 -11.20
N LYS A 161 4.36 -8.85 -10.71
CA LYS A 161 3.98 -9.31 -9.36
C LYS A 161 5.12 -10.03 -8.68
N ILE A 162 5.16 -9.96 -7.36
CA ILE A 162 6.10 -10.67 -6.48
C ILE A 162 5.32 -11.22 -5.29
N ASN A 163 5.49 -12.51 -5.00
CA ASN A 163 5.01 -13.11 -3.76
C ASN A 163 6.14 -13.04 -2.75
N PHE A 164 6.05 -12.09 -1.83
CA PHE A 164 7.07 -11.89 -0.81
C PHE A 164 6.87 -12.87 0.34
N LEU A 165 7.76 -13.89 0.41
CA LEU A 165 7.80 -14.96 1.43
C LEU A 165 6.43 -15.63 1.67
N SER A 166 5.57 -15.68 0.67
CA SER A 166 4.18 -16.16 0.77
C SER A 166 3.31 -15.43 1.82
N VAL A 167 3.78 -14.31 2.36
CA VAL A 167 3.08 -13.53 3.40
C VAL A 167 2.45 -12.26 2.84
N SER A 168 3.04 -11.68 1.79
CA SER A 168 2.51 -10.51 1.12
C SER A 168 2.60 -10.65 -0.40
N TRP A 169 1.55 -10.26 -1.08
CA TRP A 169 1.50 -10.13 -2.52
C TRP A 169 1.81 -8.67 -2.89
N ILE A 170 2.76 -8.45 -3.77
CA ILE A 170 3.16 -7.11 -4.24
C ILE A 170 2.93 -7.05 -5.74
N GLY A 171 2.27 -6.02 -6.23
CA GLY A 171 1.99 -5.86 -7.65
C GLY A 171 2.21 -4.45 -8.16
N LYS A 172 2.59 -4.37 -9.43
CA LYS A 172 2.65 -3.15 -10.24
C LYS A 172 1.60 -3.22 -11.32
N PHE A 173 0.74 -2.21 -11.38
CA PHE A 173 -0.31 -2.07 -12.37
C PHE A 173 -0.13 -0.77 -13.16
N LYS A 174 -0.69 -0.76 -14.36
CA LYS A 174 -0.87 0.44 -15.20
C LYS A 174 -2.33 0.60 -15.56
N ASN A 175 -2.74 1.81 -15.88
CA ASN A 175 -4.04 2.03 -16.50
C ASN A 175 -4.12 1.30 -17.85
N ILE A 176 -5.33 0.94 -18.25
CA ILE A 176 -5.62 0.25 -19.53
C ILE A 176 -5.83 1.27 -20.61
#